data_e15761079fe588abfd9ca7d77a86e889
#
_entry.id   e15761079fe588abfd9ca7d77a86e889
#
_cell.length_a   1.000
_cell.length_b   1.000
_cell.length_c   1.000
_cell.angle_alpha   90.00
_cell.angle_beta   90.00
_cell.angle_gamma   90.00
#
_symmetry.space_group_name_H-M   'P 1'
#
loop_
_entity.id
_entity.type
_entity.pdbx_description
1 polymer ?
#
loop_
_entity_poly.entity_id
_entity_poly.type
_entity_poly.pdbx_seq_one_letter_code
_entity_poly.pdbx_strand_id
1 'polypeptide(L)'
;MYNFIMYAMQLGVRIAARFDSKVRKMWRGEQAAFGVLQQRVDPSARYVWFHAASLGEFEQGRPLMEAIRREFPDYKILLTFFSPSGYEVRKDYKGADIVTYLPIDTVGNARRFLRTVRPVMAFFVKYEFWYNYLHILNHRGVPTYSVSSIFRPGQIFFRPYGRQYGRVLRCFSRFFVQNEESSLLLSSIGIDQVEVVGDTRFDRVLQVREVRKQLPLVERFVGDSHRVFVAGSSWLPDEELFLRYFASHPEWKLIIAPHVIKEEHLAQISQLLQGKKVARYTQSSEETVADADVLIIDCFGLLSSVYHYGRVAYVGGGFGVGIHNVLEAAVWGMPVLFGPNNKHFQEAQGLIAAQGGFEVSDDAGFAQLMDRFTKDEAFLQESAGRAAAFVEKLTGATERVLQAVKPELEKNCQAQS
;
A
#
# COMPACT_ATOMS: atom_id res chain seq x y z
N MET A 1 -33.21 -1.69 3.18
CA MET A 1 -32.34 -2.81 3.57
C MET A 1 -30.95 -2.32 3.98
N TYR A 2 -30.21 -1.56 3.16
CA TYR A 2 -28.85 -1.08 3.48
C TYR A 2 -28.77 -0.34 4.85
N ASN A 3 -29.62 0.66 5.06
CA ASN A 3 -29.60 1.41 6.32
C ASN A 3 -29.86 0.55 7.56
N PHE A 4 -30.73 -0.45 7.45
CA PHE A 4 -30.94 -1.40 8.54
C PHE A 4 -29.65 -2.19 8.86
N ILE A 5 -28.96 -2.63 7.81
CA ILE A 5 -27.66 -3.33 7.98
C ILE A 5 -26.63 -2.40 8.63
N MET A 6 -26.58 -1.13 8.25
CA MET A 6 -25.62 -0.17 8.84
C MET A 6 -25.93 0.11 10.32
N TYR A 7 -27.18 0.21 10.72
CA TYR A 7 -27.54 0.34 12.14
C TYR A 7 -27.25 -0.94 12.93
N ALA A 8 -27.54 -2.11 12.36
CA ALA A 8 -27.19 -3.39 12.97
C ALA A 8 -25.67 -3.56 13.12
N MET A 9 -24.89 -3.17 12.09
CA MET A 9 -23.42 -3.14 12.13
C MET A 9 -22.92 -2.19 13.23
N GLN A 10 -23.49 -1.00 13.36
CA GLN A 10 -23.12 -0.04 14.40
C GLN A 10 -23.35 -0.62 15.80
N LEU A 11 -24.48 -1.30 15.99
CA LEU A 11 -24.76 -2.00 17.26
C LEU A 11 -23.77 -3.15 17.49
N GLY A 12 -23.50 -3.96 16.46
CA GLY A 12 -22.53 -5.05 16.52
C GLY A 12 -21.12 -4.59 16.87
N VAL A 13 -20.65 -3.50 16.23
CA VAL A 13 -19.36 -2.87 16.54
C VAL A 13 -19.31 -2.39 17.99
N ARG A 14 -20.39 -1.77 18.49
CA ARG A 14 -20.48 -1.34 19.90
C ARG A 14 -20.38 -2.49 20.88
N ILE A 15 -20.98 -3.63 20.56
CA ILE A 15 -20.92 -4.84 21.39
C ILE A 15 -19.51 -5.45 21.31
N ALA A 16 -18.99 -5.67 20.08
CA ALA A 16 -17.67 -6.27 19.85
C ALA A 16 -16.52 -5.43 20.45
N ALA A 17 -16.68 -4.11 20.52
CA ALA A 17 -15.72 -3.21 21.16
C ALA A 17 -15.49 -3.49 22.66
N ARG A 18 -16.36 -4.26 23.30
CA ARG A 18 -16.16 -4.71 24.70
C ARG A 18 -15.14 -5.85 24.80
N PHE A 19 -15.02 -6.66 23.75
CA PHE A 19 -14.25 -7.90 23.76
C PHE A 19 -12.96 -7.78 22.92
N ASP A 20 -12.97 -6.99 21.84
CA ASP A 20 -11.83 -6.83 20.92
C ASP A 20 -11.21 -5.44 21.05
N SER A 21 -9.89 -5.40 21.28
CA SER A 21 -9.14 -4.14 21.46
C SER A 21 -9.04 -3.31 20.16
N LYS A 22 -8.97 -3.97 19.01
CA LYS A 22 -8.89 -3.30 17.69
C LYS A 22 -10.24 -2.67 17.34
N VAL A 23 -11.34 -3.40 17.55
CA VAL A 23 -12.70 -2.88 17.35
C VAL A 23 -13.01 -1.75 18.35
N ARG A 24 -12.51 -1.84 19.57
CA ARG A 24 -12.65 -0.78 20.58
C ARG A 24 -11.95 0.51 20.17
N LYS A 25 -10.75 0.43 19.60
CA LYS A 25 -10.04 1.60 19.06
C LYS A 25 -10.82 2.25 17.93
N MET A 26 -11.31 1.46 16.98
CA MET A 26 -12.14 1.92 15.87
C MET A 26 -13.40 2.63 16.40
N TRP A 27 -14.18 1.99 17.26
CA TRP A 27 -15.39 2.56 17.84
C TRP A 27 -15.14 3.89 18.55
N ARG A 28 -14.12 3.95 19.42
CA ARG A 28 -13.75 5.20 20.12
C ARG A 28 -13.32 6.30 19.15
N GLY A 29 -12.55 5.94 18.14
CA GLY A 29 -12.10 6.87 17.10
C GLY A 29 -13.26 7.44 16.30
N GLU A 30 -14.23 6.61 15.89
CA GLU A 30 -15.45 7.06 15.21
C GLU A 30 -16.30 8.01 16.08
N GLN A 31 -16.43 7.71 17.38
CA GLN A 31 -17.14 8.60 18.31
C GLN A 31 -16.42 9.97 18.45
N ALA A 32 -15.10 9.95 18.49
CA ALA A 32 -14.29 11.17 18.58
C ALA A 32 -14.28 11.99 17.28
N ALA A 33 -14.55 11.37 16.12
CA ALA A 33 -14.41 12.00 14.81
C ALA A 33 -15.20 13.32 14.68
N PHE A 34 -16.43 13.37 15.18
CA PHE A 34 -17.22 14.60 15.13
C PHE A 34 -16.66 15.73 16.00
N GLY A 35 -16.06 15.39 17.15
CA GLY A 35 -15.35 16.35 17.98
C GLY A 35 -14.14 16.94 17.27
N VAL A 36 -13.32 16.07 16.67
CA VAL A 36 -12.16 16.47 15.85
C VAL A 36 -12.59 17.40 14.71
N LEU A 37 -13.63 17.03 13.97
CA LEU A 37 -14.13 17.83 12.85
C LEU A 37 -14.68 19.19 13.31
N GLN A 38 -15.42 19.25 14.41
CA GLN A 38 -15.94 20.52 14.94
C GLN A 38 -14.85 21.48 15.38
N GLN A 39 -13.74 20.97 15.90
CA GLN A 39 -12.61 21.76 16.38
C GLN A 39 -11.66 22.19 15.24
N ARG A 40 -11.47 21.35 14.21
CA ARG A 40 -10.41 21.53 13.21
C ARG A 40 -10.90 21.99 11.84
N VAL A 41 -12.19 21.82 11.52
CA VAL A 41 -12.71 22.27 10.22
C VAL A 41 -12.86 23.78 10.23
N ASP A 42 -12.17 24.44 9.34
CA ASP A 42 -12.35 25.84 9.02
C ASP A 42 -13.52 25.97 8.02
N PRO A 43 -14.64 26.63 8.39
CA PRO A 43 -15.79 26.77 7.51
C PRO A 43 -15.53 27.57 6.23
N SER A 44 -14.47 28.40 6.22
CA SER A 44 -14.05 29.22 5.07
C SER A 44 -13.13 28.47 4.11
N ALA A 45 -12.53 27.36 4.54
CA ALA A 45 -11.60 26.59 3.73
C ALA A 45 -12.31 25.63 2.79
N ARG A 46 -11.66 25.33 1.66
CA ARG A 46 -12.10 24.35 0.67
C ARG A 46 -11.42 23.02 0.93
N TYR A 47 -12.21 21.98 1.24
CA TYR A 47 -11.69 20.67 1.55
C TYR A 47 -11.78 19.72 0.37
N VAL A 48 -10.65 19.11 0.00
CA VAL A 48 -10.60 17.89 -0.80
C VAL A 48 -10.58 16.71 0.16
N TRP A 49 -11.58 15.86 0.06
CA TRP A 49 -11.74 14.72 0.97
C TRP A 49 -11.20 13.44 0.35
N PHE A 50 -10.26 12.78 1.05
CA PHE A 50 -9.80 11.44 0.73
C PHE A 50 -10.30 10.43 1.76
N HIS A 51 -10.82 9.32 1.28
CA HIS A 51 -11.18 8.18 2.11
C HIS A 51 -10.40 6.94 1.71
N ALA A 52 -9.71 6.32 2.67
CA ALA A 52 -8.98 5.06 2.55
C ALA A 52 -9.33 4.18 3.75
N ALA A 53 -9.83 2.97 3.56
CA ALA A 53 -10.24 2.14 4.69
C ALA A 53 -9.06 1.70 5.56
N SER A 54 -7.89 1.47 4.95
CA SER A 54 -6.72 0.87 5.58
C SER A 54 -5.41 1.58 5.20
N LEU A 55 -4.30 1.15 5.84
CA LEU A 55 -2.96 1.64 5.49
C LEU A 55 -2.59 1.35 4.03
N GLY A 56 -2.93 0.15 3.51
CA GLY A 56 -2.61 -0.21 2.13
C GLY A 56 -3.33 0.67 1.10
N GLU A 57 -4.58 1.03 1.36
CA GLU A 57 -5.34 1.96 0.51
C GLU A 57 -4.82 3.39 0.64
N PHE A 58 -4.43 3.80 1.85
CA PHE A 58 -3.77 5.09 2.04
C PHE A 58 -2.52 5.23 1.16
N GLU A 59 -1.64 4.22 1.13
CA GLU A 59 -0.44 4.27 0.29
C GLU A 59 -0.76 4.35 -1.21
N GLN A 60 -1.92 3.87 -1.65
CA GLN A 60 -2.42 4.09 -3.02
C GLN A 60 -3.00 5.49 -3.26
N GLY A 61 -3.68 6.07 -2.27
CA GLY A 61 -4.21 7.43 -2.38
C GLY A 61 -3.16 8.53 -2.15
N ARG A 62 -2.07 8.18 -1.47
CA ARG A 62 -1.05 9.12 -1.02
C ARG A 62 -0.36 9.89 -2.15
N PRO A 63 0.08 9.29 -3.27
CA PRO A 63 0.70 10.02 -4.37
C PRO A 63 -0.21 11.14 -4.91
N LEU A 64 -1.50 10.87 -5.05
CA LEU A 64 -2.47 11.86 -5.50
C LEU A 64 -2.70 12.96 -4.46
N MET A 65 -2.78 12.63 -3.16
CA MET A 65 -2.87 13.63 -2.10
C MET A 65 -1.66 14.57 -2.12
N GLU A 66 -0.45 14.03 -2.22
CA GLU A 66 0.79 14.80 -2.26
C GLU A 66 0.88 15.66 -3.52
N ALA A 67 0.41 15.17 -4.68
CA ALA A 67 0.35 15.93 -5.93
C ALA A 67 -0.65 17.10 -5.83
N ILE A 68 -1.86 16.85 -5.34
CA ILE A 68 -2.86 17.92 -5.13
C ILE A 68 -2.34 18.95 -4.12
N ARG A 69 -1.71 18.54 -3.03
CA ARG A 69 -1.12 19.45 -2.05
C ARG A 69 -0.05 20.35 -2.67
N ARG A 70 0.79 19.81 -3.56
CA ARG A 70 1.87 20.54 -4.23
C ARG A 70 1.34 21.52 -5.26
N GLU A 71 0.38 21.11 -6.09
CA GLU A 71 -0.11 21.92 -7.22
C GLU A 71 -1.23 22.88 -6.84
N PHE A 72 -2.01 22.54 -5.81
CA PHE A 72 -3.17 23.29 -5.34
C PHE A 72 -3.08 23.56 -3.82
N PRO A 73 -2.10 24.35 -3.35
CA PRO A 73 -1.84 24.56 -1.92
C PRO A 73 -2.98 25.26 -1.17
N ASP A 74 -3.87 25.94 -1.87
CA ASP A 74 -5.04 26.63 -1.29
C ASP A 74 -6.13 25.66 -0.79
N TYR A 75 -6.10 24.40 -1.23
CA TYR A 75 -7.00 23.39 -0.70
C TYR A 75 -6.50 22.80 0.59
N LYS A 76 -7.44 22.56 1.50
CA LYS A 76 -7.21 21.73 2.68
C LYS A 76 -7.53 20.27 2.36
N ILE A 77 -6.73 19.37 2.86
CA ILE A 77 -6.94 17.94 2.68
C ILE A 77 -7.51 17.33 3.95
N LEU A 78 -8.68 16.71 3.83
CA LEU A 78 -9.25 15.85 4.86
C LEU A 78 -8.99 14.40 4.48
N LEU A 79 -8.33 13.65 5.34
CA LEU A 79 -8.11 12.21 5.21
C LEU A 79 -8.93 11.46 6.25
N THR A 80 -9.71 10.48 5.79
CA THR A 80 -10.47 9.61 6.69
C THR A 80 -10.08 8.15 6.52
N PHE A 81 -10.03 7.44 7.65
CA PHE A 81 -9.82 5.99 7.72
C PHE A 81 -11.04 5.28 8.29
N PHE A 82 -11.21 4.01 7.91
CA PHE A 82 -12.17 3.15 8.57
C PHE A 82 -11.50 2.20 9.58
N SER A 83 -10.35 1.65 9.23
CA SER A 83 -9.61 0.70 10.07
C SER A 83 -8.55 1.38 10.95
N PRO A 84 -8.34 0.88 12.18
CA PRO A 84 -7.22 1.30 13.03
C PRO A 84 -5.85 1.10 12.37
N SER A 85 -5.69 0.12 11.48
CA SER A 85 -4.42 -0.12 10.78
C SER A 85 -3.93 1.08 9.95
N GLY A 86 -4.85 1.86 9.42
CA GLY A 86 -4.52 3.11 8.73
C GLY A 86 -4.38 4.28 9.71
N TYR A 87 -5.39 4.51 10.53
CA TYR A 87 -5.46 5.67 11.41
C TYR A 87 -4.32 5.71 12.44
N GLU A 88 -4.09 4.63 13.17
CA GLU A 88 -3.07 4.63 14.25
C GLU A 88 -1.65 4.88 13.71
N VAL A 89 -1.38 4.46 12.48
CA VAL A 89 -0.08 4.67 11.82
C VAL A 89 0.03 6.06 11.19
N ARG A 90 -1.09 6.65 10.75
CA ARG A 90 -1.11 7.87 9.92
C ARG A 90 -1.86 9.05 10.53
N LYS A 91 -2.32 8.99 11.78
CA LYS A 91 -3.03 10.09 12.47
C LYS A 91 -2.28 11.41 12.48
N ASP A 92 -0.93 11.36 12.45
CA ASP A 92 -0.04 12.52 12.44
C ASP A 92 0.56 12.81 11.05
N TYR A 93 -0.09 12.30 9.98
CA TYR A 93 0.37 12.48 8.60
C TYR A 93 0.32 13.96 8.19
N LYS A 94 1.48 14.53 7.86
CA LYS A 94 1.65 15.96 7.55
C LYS A 94 1.11 16.38 6.18
N GLY A 95 0.84 15.42 5.29
CA GLY A 95 0.25 15.68 3.97
C GLY A 95 -1.26 15.94 4.00
N ALA A 96 -1.93 15.80 5.16
CA ALA A 96 -3.33 16.15 5.36
C ALA A 96 -3.51 17.14 6.50
N ASP A 97 -4.45 18.09 6.35
CA ASP A 97 -4.77 19.09 7.39
C ASP A 97 -5.57 18.47 8.53
N ILE A 98 -6.45 17.53 8.21
CA ILE A 98 -7.25 16.79 9.18
C ILE A 98 -7.16 15.31 8.86
N VAL A 99 -6.84 14.49 9.87
CA VAL A 99 -6.91 13.02 9.80
C VAL A 99 -7.87 12.54 10.87
N THR A 100 -8.86 11.72 10.50
CA THR A 100 -9.85 11.18 11.45
C THR A 100 -10.42 9.85 10.95
N TYR A 101 -11.23 9.19 11.78
CA TYR A 101 -12.05 8.07 11.33
C TYR A 101 -13.26 8.55 10.53
N LEU A 102 -13.69 7.76 9.55
CA LEU A 102 -15.00 7.94 8.93
C LEU A 102 -16.05 7.29 9.81
N PRO A 103 -17.07 8.03 10.31
CA PRO A 103 -18.16 7.41 11.05
C PRO A 103 -18.94 6.41 10.20
N ILE A 104 -19.42 5.33 10.81
CA ILE A 104 -20.24 4.29 10.14
C ILE A 104 -21.35 4.94 9.31
N ASP A 105 -21.58 4.43 8.10
CA ASP A 105 -22.43 4.99 7.06
C ASP A 105 -23.93 4.90 7.38
N THR A 106 -24.35 5.45 8.53
CA THR A 106 -25.76 5.73 8.78
C THR A 106 -26.18 7.04 8.15
N VAL A 107 -27.46 7.20 7.82
CA VAL A 107 -27.99 8.45 7.24
C VAL A 107 -27.66 9.67 8.12
N GLY A 108 -27.76 9.49 9.45
CA GLY A 108 -27.47 10.56 10.42
C GLY A 108 -26.01 10.98 10.40
N ASN A 109 -25.10 10.00 10.45
CA ASN A 109 -23.66 10.24 10.43
C ASN A 109 -23.22 10.88 9.12
N ALA A 110 -23.64 10.34 7.97
CA ALA A 110 -23.29 10.86 6.67
C ALA A 110 -23.78 12.32 6.48
N ARG A 111 -25.02 12.63 6.88
CA ARG A 111 -25.55 14.00 6.84
C ARG A 111 -24.77 14.95 7.75
N ARG A 112 -24.48 14.54 8.98
CA ARG A 112 -23.72 15.36 9.94
C ARG A 112 -22.31 15.62 9.45
N PHE A 113 -21.60 14.57 9.01
CA PHE A 113 -20.24 14.68 8.48
C PHE A 113 -20.18 15.65 7.30
N LEU A 114 -20.98 15.41 6.25
CA LEU A 114 -20.96 16.22 5.04
C LEU A 114 -21.50 17.66 5.24
N ARG A 115 -22.30 17.89 6.27
CA ARG A 115 -22.72 19.25 6.67
C ARG A 115 -21.58 19.99 7.35
N THR A 116 -20.75 19.31 8.13
CA THR A 116 -19.61 19.88 8.84
C THR A 116 -18.45 20.16 7.89
N VAL A 117 -18.07 19.17 7.06
CA VAL A 117 -16.86 19.26 6.20
C VAL A 117 -17.12 20.07 4.92
N ARG A 118 -18.27 19.87 4.28
CA ARG A 118 -18.63 20.49 2.98
C ARG A 118 -17.52 20.34 1.93
N PRO A 119 -17.09 19.09 1.62
CA PRO A 119 -16.00 18.91 0.68
C PRO A 119 -16.40 19.43 -0.70
N VAL A 120 -15.45 20.05 -1.40
CA VAL A 120 -15.62 20.51 -2.79
C VAL A 120 -15.33 19.40 -3.79
N MET A 121 -14.65 18.36 -3.36
CA MET A 121 -14.28 17.17 -4.14
C MET A 121 -14.00 16.00 -3.19
N ALA A 122 -14.29 14.78 -3.62
CA ALA A 122 -14.05 13.59 -2.82
C ALA A 122 -13.39 12.47 -3.63
N PHE A 123 -12.44 11.79 -3.01
CA PHE A 123 -11.74 10.60 -3.56
C PHE A 123 -11.91 9.41 -2.62
N PHE A 124 -12.41 8.32 -3.18
CA PHE A 124 -12.53 7.03 -2.49
C PHE A 124 -11.53 6.05 -3.09
N VAL A 125 -10.67 5.49 -2.25
CA VAL A 125 -9.61 4.59 -2.72
C VAL A 125 -10.12 3.16 -2.75
N LYS A 126 -9.95 2.46 -3.86
CA LYS A 126 -10.37 1.06 -4.08
C LYS A 126 -11.88 0.82 -3.97
N TYR A 127 -12.30 0.03 -2.96
CA TYR A 127 -13.64 -0.59 -2.85
C TYR A 127 -14.57 0.13 -1.87
N GLU A 128 -14.34 1.39 -1.60
CA GLU A 128 -15.04 2.16 -0.58
C GLU A 128 -16.37 2.73 -1.10
N PHE A 129 -17.39 1.90 -1.19
CA PHE A 129 -18.71 2.23 -1.76
C PHE A 129 -19.76 2.51 -0.67
N TRP A 130 -19.55 3.56 0.11
CA TRP A 130 -20.39 3.98 1.23
C TRP A 130 -21.67 4.67 0.74
N TYR A 131 -22.79 3.94 0.74
CA TYR A 131 -24.04 4.30 0.08
C TYR A 131 -24.56 5.69 0.47
N ASN A 132 -24.70 5.99 1.77
CA ASN A 132 -25.29 7.26 2.22
C ASN A 132 -24.35 8.45 1.94
N TYR A 133 -23.04 8.26 2.18
CA TYR A 133 -22.06 9.30 1.84
C TYR A 133 -22.09 9.61 0.34
N LEU A 134 -22.03 8.62 -0.51
CA LEU A 134 -21.99 8.77 -1.97
C LEU A 134 -23.28 9.38 -2.51
N HIS A 135 -24.46 8.94 -2.03
CA HIS A 135 -25.73 9.52 -2.47
C HIS A 135 -25.87 10.98 -2.08
N ILE A 136 -25.42 11.38 -0.89
CA ILE A 136 -25.49 12.79 -0.46
C ILE A 136 -24.49 13.63 -1.24
N LEU A 137 -23.28 13.16 -1.51
CA LEU A 137 -22.29 13.84 -2.35
C LEU A 137 -22.86 14.07 -3.76
N ASN A 138 -23.38 13.03 -4.38
CA ASN A 138 -23.98 13.10 -5.72
C ASN A 138 -25.16 14.07 -5.74
N HIS A 139 -26.08 13.99 -4.77
CA HIS A 139 -27.23 14.91 -4.66
C HIS A 139 -26.79 16.39 -4.50
N ARG A 140 -25.63 16.63 -3.91
CA ARG A 140 -25.07 17.99 -3.74
C ARG A 140 -24.22 18.44 -4.92
N GLY A 141 -24.07 17.61 -5.96
CA GLY A 141 -23.23 17.90 -7.11
C GLY A 141 -21.72 17.95 -6.80
N VAL A 142 -21.28 17.30 -5.71
CA VAL A 142 -19.86 17.26 -5.35
C VAL A 142 -19.15 16.23 -6.24
N PRO A 143 -18.15 16.64 -7.06
CA PRO A 143 -17.36 15.71 -7.85
C PRO A 143 -16.74 14.62 -6.96
N THR A 144 -17.05 13.37 -7.27
CA THR A 144 -16.65 12.21 -6.46
C THR A 144 -16.00 11.16 -7.34
N TYR A 145 -14.78 10.77 -7.00
CA TYR A 145 -13.94 9.90 -7.80
C TYR A 145 -13.59 8.61 -7.04
N SER A 146 -13.62 7.49 -7.76
CA SER A 146 -13.03 6.24 -7.29
C SER A 146 -11.65 6.09 -7.90
N VAL A 147 -10.61 5.89 -7.09
CA VAL A 147 -9.21 5.82 -7.55
C VAL A 147 -8.58 4.49 -7.21
N SER A 148 -7.67 4.02 -8.09
CA SER A 148 -6.99 2.73 -7.95
C SER A 148 -7.95 1.54 -7.76
N SER A 149 -9.15 1.62 -8.31
CA SER A 149 -10.16 0.58 -8.22
C SER A 149 -9.86 -0.58 -9.17
N ILE A 150 -10.14 -1.78 -8.71
CA ILE A 150 -10.04 -2.98 -9.54
C ILE A 150 -11.33 -3.81 -9.37
N PHE A 151 -11.98 -4.13 -10.47
CA PHE A 151 -13.22 -4.89 -10.45
C PHE A 151 -12.97 -6.32 -10.94
N ARG A 152 -13.78 -7.27 -10.43
CA ARG A 152 -13.71 -8.68 -10.77
C ARG A 152 -15.10 -9.22 -11.07
N PRO A 153 -15.24 -10.18 -12.02
CA PRO A 153 -16.55 -10.70 -12.46
C PRO A 153 -17.41 -11.29 -11.33
N GLY A 154 -16.73 -11.80 -10.27
CA GLY A 154 -17.40 -12.40 -9.11
C GLY A 154 -18.08 -11.43 -8.17
N GLN A 155 -17.82 -10.12 -8.27
CA GLN A 155 -18.37 -9.13 -7.35
C GLN A 155 -19.88 -8.95 -7.52
N ILE A 156 -20.55 -8.60 -6.42
CA ILE A 156 -22.00 -8.48 -6.33
C ILE A 156 -22.59 -7.53 -7.39
N PHE A 157 -21.88 -6.49 -7.77
CA PHE A 157 -22.34 -5.44 -8.71
C PHE A 157 -22.66 -6.00 -10.10
N PHE A 158 -21.98 -7.07 -10.51
CA PHE A 158 -22.09 -7.71 -11.82
C PHE A 158 -23.01 -8.95 -11.81
N ARG A 159 -23.60 -9.27 -10.66
CA ARG A 159 -24.54 -10.37 -10.52
C ARG A 159 -25.98 -9.88 -10.76
N PRO A 160 -26.88 -10.70 -11.34
CA PRO A 160 -28.28 -10.31 -11.62
C PRO A 160 -29.00 -9.79 -10.37
N TYR A 161 -28.77 -10.39 -9.21
CA TYR A 161 -29.35 -10.00 -7.92
C TYR A 161 -28.66 -8.76 -7.30
N GLY A 162 -27.51 -8.35 -7.83
CA GLY A 162 -26.71 -7.23 -7.32
C GLY A 162 -27.03 -5.88 -7.98
N ARG A 163 -27.91 -5.82 -8.96
CA ARG A 163 -28.25 -4.58 -9.70
C ARG A 163 -28.61 -3.40 -8.81
N GLN A 164 -29.29 -3.64 -7.68
CA GLN A 164 -29.62 -2.57 -6.73
C GLN A 164 -28.38 -2.01 -6.03
N TYR A 165 -27.40 -2.83 -5.73
CA TYR A 165 -26.11 -2.41 -5.18
C TYR A 165 -25.28 -1.65 -6.22
N GLY A 166 -25.36 -2.02 -7.48
CA GLY A 166 -24.71 -1.32 -8.59
C GLY A 166 -25.16 0.15 -8.76
N ARG A 167 -26.34 0.51 -8.22
CA ARG A 167 -26.79 1.92 -8.25
C ARG A 167 -25.88 2.88 -7.48
N VAL A 168 -25.20 2.41 -6.43
CA VAL A 168 -24.26 3.25 -5.67
C VAL A 168 -23.06 3.66 -6.52
N LEU A 169 -22.64 2.81 -7.45
CA LEU A 169 -21.53 3.11 -8.35
C LEU A 169 -21.83 4.29 -9.28
N ARG A 170 -23.11 4.53 -9.60
CA ARG A 170 -23.54 5.68 -10.42
C ARG A 170 -23.45 7.04 -9.69
N CYS A 171 -23.13 7.01 -8.39
CA CYS A 171 -22.89 8.23 -7.63
C CYS A 171 -21.49 8.81 -7.85
N PHE A 172 -20.59 8.04 -8.45
CA PHE A 172 -19.26 8.54 -8.81
C PHE A 172 -19.30 9.34 -10.11
N SER A 173 -18.57 10.43 -10.14
CA SER A 173 -18.38 11.25 -11.34
C SER A 173 -17.49 10.56 -12.36
N ARG A 174 -16.46 9.82 -11.88
CA ARG A 174 -15.57 9.00 -12.71
C ARG A 174 -14.88 7.92 -11.89
N PHE A 175 -14.57 6.81 -12.54
CA PHE A 175 -13.74 5.73 -12.04
C PHE A 175 -12.35 5.78 -12.69
N PHE A 176 -11.31 5.79 -11.88
CA PHE A 176 -9.93 5.59 -12.31
C PHE A 176 -9.51 4.19 -11.91
N VAL A 177 -9.52 3.29 -12.88
CA VAL A 177 -9.33 1.85 -12.67
C VAL A 177 -7.93 1.38 -13.03
N GLN A 178 -7.54 0.22 -12.47
CA GLN A 178 -6.20 -0.30 -12.67
C GLN A 178 -6.01 -1.01 -14.02
N ASN A 179 -7.07 -1.57 -14.62
CA ASN A 179 -6.98 -2.40 -15.83
C ASN A 179 -8.24 -2.34 -16.70
N GLU A 180 -8.10 -2.80 -17.96
CA GLU A 180 -9.17 -2.86 -18.95
C GLU A 180 -10.33 -3.77 -18.53
N GLU A 181 -10.06 -4.90 -17.84
CA GLU A 181 -11.12 -5.79 -17.35
C GLU A 181 -12.09 -5.05 -16.44
N SER A 182 -11.57 -4.19 -15.54
CA SER A 182 -12.39 -3.36 -14.67
C SER A 182 -13.24 -2.36 -15.45
N SER A 183 -12.71 -1.76 -16.51
CA SER A 183 -13.42 -0.85 -17.39
C SER A 183 -14.57 -1.57 -18.11
N LEU A 184 -14.30 -2.73 -18.70
CA LEU A 184 -15.31 -3.54 -19.39
C LEU A 184 -16.43 -3.99 -18.45
N LEU A 185 -16.08 -4.39 -17.21
CA LEU A 185 -17.07 -4.79 -16.21
C LEU A 185 -17.99 -3.62 -15.83
N LEU A 186 -17.46 -2.42 -15.61
CA LEU A 186 -18.25 -1.23 -15.31
C LEU A 186 -19.15 -0.84 -16.49
N SER A 187 -18.65 -0.86 -17.72
CA SER A 187 -19.43 -0.61 -18.92
C SER A 187 -20.56 -1.62 -19.09
N SER A 188 -20.37 -2.90 -18.71
CA SER A 188 -21.40 -3.93 -18.77
C SER A 188 -22.65 -3.64 -17.93
N ILE A 189 -22.54 -2.74 -16.94
CA ILE A 189 -23.63 -2.27 -16.08
C ILE A 189 -24.04 -0.82 -16.36
N GLY A 190 -23.57 -0.25 -17.48
CA GLY A 190 -23.91 1.10 -17.96
C GLY A 190 -23.21 2.21 -17.18
N ILE A 191 -21.95 2.01 -16.83
CA ILE A 191 -21.05 3.01 -16.25
C ILE A 191 -19.90 3.23 -17.23
N ASP A 192 -19.97 4.34 -17.97
CA ASP A 192 -19.03 4.66 -19.04
C ASP A 192 -18.00 5.74 -18.68
N GLN A 193 -18.19 6.42 -17.55
CA GLN A 193 -17.21 7.39 -17.00
C GLN A 193 -16.08 6.63 -16.30
N VAL A 194 -15.30 5.91 -17.10
CA VAL A 194 -14.20 5.06 -16.63
C VAL A 194 -12.94 5.39 -17.41
N GLU A 195 -11.82 5.49 -16.70
CA GLU A 195 -10.51 5.70 -17.29
C GLU A 195 -9.52 4.68 -16.70
N VAL A 196 -8.80 3.99 -17.58
CA VAL A 196 -7.76 3.04 -17.20
C VAL A 196 -6.46 3.80 -16.97
N VAL A 197 -6.11 3.99 -15.73
CA VAL A 197 -4.92 4.76 -15.33
C VAL A 197 -3.78 3.89 -14.78
N GLY A 198 -4.08 2.67 -14.35
CA GLY A 198 -3.11 1.80 -13.68
C GLY A 198 -3.18 1.92 -12.15
N ASP A 199 -2.16 1.40 -11.48
CA ASP A 199 -2.08 1.36 -10.01
C ASP A 199 -1.09 2.41 -9.51
N THR A 200 -1.54 3.33 -8.69
CA THR A 200 -0.73 4.40 -8.07
C THR A 200 0.38 3.89 -7.15
N ARG A 201 0.39 2.59 -6.78
CA ARG A 201 1.50 1.99 -6.05
C ARG A 201 2.81 2.01 -6.84
N PHE A 202 2.74 1.93 -8.19
CA PHE A 202 3.93 2.06 -9.04
C PHE A 202 4.55 3.46 -8.94
N ASP A 203 3.72 4.50 -8.94
CA ASP A 203 4.19 5.88 -8.73
C ASP A 203 4.79 6.04 -7.33
N ARG A 204 4.16 5.40 -6.32
CA ARG A 204 4.61 5.48 -4.94
C ARG A 204 6.02 4.92 -4.74
N VAL A 205 6.32 3.76 -5.31
CA VAL A 205 7.65 3.15 -5.15
C VAL A 205 8.73 3.96 -5.89
N LEU A 206 8.39 4.62 -7.01
CA LEU A 206 9.30 5.56 -7.68
C LEU A 206 9.61 6.77 -6.79
N GLN A 207 8.59 7.41 -6.21
CA GLN A 207 8.78 8.53 -5.29
C GLN A 207 9.69 8.14 -4.10
N VAL A 208 9.49 6.93 -3.55
CA VAL A 208 10.34 6.42 -2.46
C VAL A 208 11.78 6.23 -2.93
N ARG A 209 12.00 5.73 -4.15
CA ARG A 209 13.33 5.60 -4.75
C ARG A 209 14.04 6.95 -4.88
N GLU A 210 13.32 7.99 -5.32
CA GLU A 210 13.88 9.34 -5.51
C GLU A 210 14.30 10.00 -4.20
N VAL A 211 13.53 9.80 -3.11
CA VAL A 211 13.81 10.36 -1.78
C VAL A 211 14.46 9.36 -0.82
N ARG A 212 15.25 8.43 -1.37
CA ARG A 212 15.90 7.39 -0.58
C ARG A 212 16.68 7.96 0.60
N LYS A 213 16.59 7.24 1.72
CA LYS A 213 17.43 7.52 2.88
C LYS A 213 18.83 6.95 2.63
N GLN A 214 19.85 7.74 2.90
CA GLN A 214 21.20 7.20 3.07
C GLN A 214 21.25 6.44 4.40
N LEU A 215 21.81 5.26 4.39
CA LEU A 215 21.90 4.38 5.56
C LEU A 215 23.36 4.00 5.81
N PRO A 216 24.16 4.89 6.47
CA PRO A 216 25.61 4.69 6.61
C PRO A 216 25.97 3.34 7.23
N LEU A 217 25.18 2.85 8.19
CA LEU A 217 25.40 1.55 8.81
C LEU A 217 25.21 0.39 7.82
N VAL A 218 24.21 0.49 6.91
CA VAL A 218 24.01 -0.49 5.84
C VAL A 218 25.12 -0.39 4.80
N GLU A 219 25.53 0.82 4.45
CA GLU A 219 26.67 1.05 3.54
C GLU A 219 27.95 0.42 4.08
N ARG A 220 28.20 0.62 5.37
CA ARG A 220 29.36 0.03 6.04
C ARG A 220 29.28 -1.49 6.13
N PHE A 221 28.08 -2.05 6.36
CA PHE A 221 27.85 -3.49 6.33
C PHE A 221 28.15 -4.08 4.96
N VAL A 222 27.62 -3.47 3.90
CA VAL A 222 27.79 -3.97 2.52
C VAL A 222 29.25 -3.85 2.10
N GLY A 223 29.92 -2.74 2.38
CA GLY A 223 31.30 -2.47 1.95
C GLY A 223 31.44 -2.66 0.42
N ASP A 224 32.50 -3.38 0.02
CA ASP A 224 32.79 -3.68 -1.40
C ASP A 224 32.07 -4.97 -1.90
N SER A 225 31.14 -5.52 -1.13
CA SER A 225 30.47 -6.76 -1.53
C SER A 225 29.51 -6.52 -2.70
N HIS A 226 29.70 -7.26 -3.77
CA HIS A 226 28.77 -7.31 -4.92
C HIS A 226 27.69 -8.37 -4.78
N ARG A 227 27.68 -9.15 -3.68
CA ARG A 227 26.74 -10.25 -3.41
C ARG A 227 25.97 -9.96 -2.13
N VAL A 228 24.91 -9.16 -2.27
CA VAL A 228 24.02 -8.80 -1.15
C VAL A 228 22.61 -9.29 -1.46
N PHE A 229 22.11 -10.15 -0.59
CA PHE A 229 20.74 -10.64 -0.63
C PHE A 229 19.91 -9.88 0.40
N VAL A 230 18.76 -9.34 0.00
CA VAL A 230 17.85 -8.59 0.88
C VAL A 230 16.52 -9.34 1.01
N ALA A 231 16.24 -9.87 2.18
CA ALA A 231 14.94 -10.45 2.52
C ALA A 231 14.10 -9.44 3.27
N GLY A 232 13.02 -8.96 2.61
CA GLY A 232 12.10 -7.99 3.19
C GLY A 232 10.77 -8.60 3.58
N SER A 233 10.23 -8.18 4.73
CA SER A 233 8.95 -8.64 5.28
C SER A 233 8.88 -10.17 5.41
N SER A 234 10.00 -10.80 5.78
CA SER A 234 10.10 -12.25 5.91
C SER A 234 9.35 -12.78 7.13
N TRP A 235 8.95 -14.02 7.05
CA TRP A 235 8.39 -14.83 8.12
C TRP A 235 9.23 -16.08 8.30
N LEU A 236 9.06 -16.78 9.43
CA LEU A 236 9.88 -17.94 9.77
C LEU A 236 9.98 -19.00 8.62
N PRO A 237 8.88 -19.38 7.92
CA PRO A 237 9.00 -20.30 6.79
C PRO A 237 9.85 -19.78 5.61
N ASP A 238 9.81 -18.46 5.35
CA ASP A 238 10.66 -17.83 4.33
C ASP A 238 12.12 -17.88 4.76
N GLU A 239 12.39 -17.59 6.04
CA GLU A 239 13.73 -17.55 6.66
C GLU A 239 14.36 -18.95 6.70
N GLU A 240 13.61 -19.97 7.07
CA GLU A 240 14.05 -21.36 7.02
C GLU A 240 14.45 -21.78 5.60
N LEU A 241 13.71 -21.35 4.57
CA LEU A 241 14.02 -21.65 3.19
C LEU A 241 15.36 -21.04 2.76
N PHE A 242 15.51 -19.73 2.84
CA PHE A 242 16.70 -19.10 2.27
C PHE A 242 17.95 -19.27 3.15
N LEU A 243 17.82 -19.37 4.48
CA LEU A 243 18.97 -19.53 5.36
C LEU A 243 19.67 -20.89 5.21
N ARG A 244 18.95 -21.95 4.83
CA ARG A 244 19.58 -23.25 4.50
C ARG A 244 20.56 -23.11 3.34
N TYR A 245 20.21 -22.37 2.29
CA TYR A 245 21.11 -22.12 1.18
C TYR A 245 22.35 -21.33 1.62
N PHE A 246 22.14 -20.24 2.34
CA PHE A 246 23.24 -19.35 2.73
C PHE A 246 24.15 -19.92 3.82
N ALA A 247 23.77 -20.99 4.49
CA ALA A 247 24.68 -21.74 5.40
C ALA A 247 25.94 -22.22 4.71
N SER A 248 25.86 -22.62 3.41
CA SER A 248 26.97 -23.10 2.59
C SER A 248 27.51 -22.06 1.60
N HIS A 249 26.98 -20.82 1.59
CA HIS A 249 27.38 -19.78 0.64
C HIS A 249 27.84 -18.51 1.37
N PRO A 250 29.03 -18.55 2.02
CA PRO A 250 29.54 -17.44 2.83
C PRO A 250 29.95 -16.22 2.01
N GLU A 251 30.02 -16.33 0.68
CA GLU A 251 30.29 -15.20 -0.22
C GLU A 251 29.14 -14.20 -0.35
N TRP A 252 27.96 -14.52 0.18
CA TRP A 252 26.82 -13.63 0.22
C TRP A 252 26.68 -12.94 1.58
N LYS A 253 26.51 -11.63 1.57
CA LYS A 253 26.01 -10.87 2.71
C LYS A 253 24.48 -10.84 2.71
N LEU A 254 23.89 -10.99 3.90
CA LEU A 254 22.44 -11.06 4.06
C LEU A 254 21.93 -9.85 4.82
N ILE A 255 20.89 -9.20 4.30
CA ILE A 255 20.11 -8.23 5.04
C ILE A 255 18.70 -8.80 5.21
N ILE A 256 18.28 -8.96 6.45
CA ILE A 256 16.98 -9.55 6.79
C ILE A 256 16.14 -8.50 7.51
N ALA A 257 15.00 -8.11 6.94
CA ALA A 257 14.02 -7.24 7.55
C ALA A 257 12.73 -8.03 7.83
N PRO A 258 12.59 -8.65 9.00
CA PRO A 258 11.46 -9.51 9.31
C PRO A 258 10.16 -8.70 9.40
N HIS A 259 9.02 -9.32 9.03
CA HIS A 259 7.71 -8.68 9.15
C HIS A 259 7.30 -8.43 10.61
N VAL A 260 7.69 -9.34 11.49
CA VAL A 260 7.42 -9.25 12.93
C VAL A 260 8.71 -8.98 13.69
N ILE A 261 8.82 -7.78 14.24
CA ILE A 261 9.98 -7.35 15.05
C ILE A 261 9.65 -7.61 16.54
N LYS A 262 9.77 -8.87 16.96
CA LYS A 262 9.64 -9.30 18.36
C LYS A 262 10.88 -10.08 18.74
N GLU A 263 11.31 -9.96 20.00
CA GLU A 263 12.52 -10.63 20.48
C GLU A 263 12.50 -12.15 20.29
N GLU A 264 11.33 -12.78 20.45
CA GLU A 264 11.19 -14.23 20.23
C GLU A 264 11.48 -14.59 18.77
N HIS A 265 10.98 -13.81 17.81
CA HIS A 265 11.23 -14.03 16.39
C HIS A 265 12.69 -13.75 16.02
N LEU A 266 13.24 -12.62 16.51
CA LEU A 266 14.65 -12.28 16.28
C LEU A 266 15.60 -13.32 16.85
N ALA A 267 15.26 -13.93 17.99
CA ALA A 267 16.00 -15.04 18.55
C ALA A 267 15.93 -16.31 17.69
N GLN A 268 14.75 -16.61 17.09
CA GLN A 268 14.59 -17.71 16.14
C GLN A 268 15.47 -17.53 14.91
N ILE A 269 15.48 -16.34 14.30
CA ILE A 269 16.35 -16.01 13.16
C ILE A 269 17.83 -16.20 13.56
N SER A 270 18.23 -15.68 14.74
CA SER A 270 19.61 -15.82 15.22
C SER A 270 19.99 -17.29 15.45
N GLN A 271 19.05 -18.13 15.85
CA GLN A 271 19.26 -19.57 16.03
C GLN A 271 19.50 -20.29 14.69
N LEU A 272 18.78 -19.91 13.64
CA LEU A 272 18.99 -20.40 12.27
C LEU A 272 20.34 -19.97 11.67
N LEU A 273 20.92 -18.88 12.19
CA LEU A 273 22.18 -18.28 11.76
C LEU A 273 23.40 -18.74 12.59
N GLN A 274 23.33 -19.91 13.26
CA GLN A 274 24.45 -20.41 14.07
C GLN A 274 25.74 -20.46 13.23
N GLY A 275 26.82 -19.93 13.81
CA GLY A 275 28.14 -19.86 13.16
C GLY A 275 28.36 -18.65 12.24
N LYS A 276 27.37 -17.81 12.04
CA LYS A 276 27.48 -16.52 11.33
C LYS A 276 27.64 -15.36 12.31
N LYS A 277 28.34 -14.32 11.89
CA LYS A 277 28.39 -13.05 12.64
C LYS A 277 27.15 -12.23 12.32
N VAL A 278 26.23 -12.13 13.28
CA VAL A 278 24.95 -11.44 13.14
C VAL A 278 25.01 -10.10 13.83
N ALA A 279 24.65 -9.04 13.10
CA ALA A 279 24.46 -7.69 13.63
C ALA A 279 22.97 -7.31 13.60
N ARG A 280 22.52 -6.56 14.61
CA ARG A 280 21.18 -5.95 14.65
C ARG A 280 21.32 -4.46 14.41
N TYR A 281 20.53 -3.90 13.50
CA TYR A 281 20.65 -2.52 13.06
C TYR A 281 20.59 -1.52 14.22
N THR A 282 19.64 -1.68 15.14
CA THR A 282 19.47 -0.74 16.27
C THR A 282 20.53 -0.88 17.37
N GLN A 283 21.31 -1.94 17.35
CA GLN A 283 22.31 -2.28 18.41
C GLN A 283 23.76 -2.23 17.90
N SER A 284 23.96 -1.92 16.62
CA SER A 284 25.28 -1.95 15.98
C SER A 284 25.81 -0.54 15.74
N SER A 285 27.15 -0.41 15.76
CA SER A 285 27.88 0.75 15.24
C SER A 285 28.48 0.42 13.87
N GLU A 286 28.97 1.43 13.16
CA GLU A 286 29.68 1.24 11.88
C GLU A 286 30.89 0.33 12.01
N GLU A 287 31.56 0.32 13.17
CA GLU A 287 32.71 -0.54 13.46
C GLU A 287 32.30 -2.01 13.62
N THR A 288 31.23 -2.25 14.37
CA THR A 288 30.77 -3.62 14.67
C THR A 288 30.06 -4.28 13.50
N VAL A 289 29.42 -3.51 12.62
CA VAL A 289 28.68 -4.04 11.48
C VAL A 289 29.56 -4.46 10.30
N ALA A 290 30.75 -3.87 10.19
CA ALA A 290 31.65 -4.11 9.05
C ALA A 290 32.05 -5.59 8.88
N ASP A 291 32.27 -6.28 10.00
CA ASP A 291 32.68 -7.68 10.04
C ASP A 291 31.51 -8.69 10.08
N ALA A 292 30.28 -8.19 10.03
CA ALA A 292 29.10 -9.05 10.09
C ALA A 292 28.82 -9.75 8.74
N ASP A 293 28.32 -10.98 8.81
CA ASP A 293 27.83 -11.75 7.65
C ASP A 293 26.36 -11.44 7.37
N VAL A 294 25.61 -11.11 8.44
CA VAL A 294 24.17 -10.88 8.40
C VAL A 294 23.81 -9.61 9.18
N LEU A 295 23.00 -8.76 8.57
CA LEU A 295 22.41 -7.60 9.21
C LEU A 295 20.89 -7.78 9.33
N ILE A 296 20.39 -7.82 10.56
CA ILE A 296 18.95 -7.85 10.83
C ILE A 296 18.46 -6.41 11.03
N ILE A 297 17.49 -5.99 10.22
CA ILE A 297 16.81 -4.69 10.34
C ILE A 297 15.68 -4.83 11.37
N ASP A 298 15.97 -4.52 12.60
CA ASP A 298 15.08 -4.66 13.75
C ASP A 298 14.30 -3.36 14.08
N CYS A 299 14.01 -2.56 13.05
CA CYS A 299 13.18 -1.36 13.16
C CYS A 299 12.34 -1.14 11.89
N PHE A 300 11.26 -0.37 12.04
CA PHE A 300 10.36 -0.07 10.91
C PHE A 300 10.83 1.16 10.09
N GLY A 301 10.38 1.21 8.82
CA GLY A 301 10.50 2.39 7.96
C GLY A 301 11.83 2.54 7.22
N LEU A 302 12.67 1.49 7.17
CA LEU A 302 13.93 1.47 6.44
C LEU A 302 13.91 0.55 5.22
N LEU A 303 13.06 -0.48 5.19
CA LEU A 303 13.08 -1.56 4.21
C LEU A 303 13.13 -1.08 2.76
N SER A 304 12.27 -0.13 2.38
CA SER A 304 12.23 0.40 1.02
C SER A 304 13.56 1.04 0.59
N SER A 305 14.32 1.63 1.52
CA SER A 305 15.67 2.17 1.25
C SER A 305 16.75 1.10 1.32
N VAL A 306 16.57 0.09 2.16
CA VAL A 306 17.51 -1.05 2.31
C VAL A 306 17.62 -1.87 1.02
N TYR A 307 16.53 -2.04 0.28
CA TYR A 307 16.57 -2.74 -1.01
C TYR A 307 17.58 -2.15 -1.99
N HIS A 308 17.86 -0.83 -1.92
CA HIS A 308 18.88 -0.19 -2.75
C HIS A 308 20.25 -0.86 -2.70
N TYR A 309 20.59 -1.45 -1.57
CA TYR A 309 21.89 -2.07 -1.32
C TYR A 309 21.95 -3.56 -1.76
N GLY A 310 20.82 -4.09 -2.19
CA GLY A 310 20.68 -5.48 -2.59
C GLY A 310 21.05 -5.75 -4.05
N ARG A 311 21.43 -7.00 -4.30
CA ARG A 311 21.66 -7.54 -5.64
C ARG A 311 20.51 -8.46 -6.08
N VAL A 312 19.95 -9.19 -5.13
CA VAL A 312 18.79 -10.06 -5.26
C VAL A 312 17.87 -9.79 -4.08
N ALA A 313 16.57 -9.68 -4.32
CA ALA A 313 15.60 -9.47 -3.28
C ALA A 313 14.72 -10.71 -3.07
N TYR A 314 14.31 -10.93 -1.83
CA TYR A 314 13.25 -11.84 -1.46
C TYR A 314 12.14 -11.05 -0.74
N VAL A 315 10.88 -11.29 -1.12
CA VAL A 315 9.72 -10.69 -0.47
C VAL A 315 8.90 -11.77 0.21
N GLY A 316 8.83 -11.70 1.53
CA GLY A 316 8.22 -12.71 2.38
C GLY A 316 6.69 -12.74 2.35
N GLY A 317 6.15 -13.74 3.07
CA GLY A 317 4.72 -13.97 3.25
C GLY A 317 4.13 -15.01 2.29
N GLY A 318 4.88 -15.40 1.25
CA GLY A 318 4.38 -16.30 0.21
C GLY A 318 4.16 -17.75 0.63
N PHE A 319 4.64 -18.16 1.80
CA PHE A 319 4.32 -19.47 2.40
C PHE A 319 3.19 -19.39 3.44
N GLY A 320 2.56 -18.22 3.61
CA GLY A 320 1.49 -17.99 4.56
C GLY A 320 0.29 -17.30 3.93
N VAL A 321 -0.05 -16.13 4.47
CA VAL A 321 -1.26 -15.36 4.10
C VAL A 321 -1.18 -14.68 2.72
N GLY A 322 -0.02 -14.68 2.08
CA GLY A 322 0.27 -14.04 0.79
C GLY A 322 1.47 -13.11 0.87
N ILE A 323 2.08 -12.86 -0.29
CA ILE A 323 3.27 -12.03 -0.42
C ILE A 323 3.02 -10.58 -0.03
N HIS A 324 4.09 -9.93 0.44
CA HIS A 324 4.13 -8.49 0.66
C HIS A 324 4.38 -7.71 -0.64
N ASN A 325 4.67 -6.41 -0.54
CA ASN A 325 4.81 -5.52 -1.69
C ASN A 325 6.12 -5.78 -2.48
N VAL A 326 6.03 -6.49 -3.59
CA VAL A 326 7.17 -6.82 -4.47
C VAL A 326 7.71 -5.61 -5.23
N LEU A 327 6.91 -4.55 -5.40
CA LEU A 327 7.31 -3.35 -6.14
C LEU A 327 8.38 -2.55 -5.42
N GLU A 328 8.42 -2.61 -4.07
CA GLU A 328 9.44 -1.95 -3.26
C GLU A 328 10.85 -2.47 -3.54
N ALA A 329 10.98 -3.74 -3.90
CA ALA A 329 12.24 -4.33 -4.33
C ALA A 329 12.49 -4.10 -5.83
N ALA A 330 11.48 -4.39 -6.67
CA ALA A 330 11.61 -4.33 -8.13
C ALA A 330 12.02 -2.94 -8.65
N VAL A 331 11.57 -1.86 -8.01
CA VAL A 331 11.89 -0.48 -8.39
C VAL A 331 13.39 -0.15 -8.36
N TRP A 332 14.17 -0.93 -7.59
CA TRP A 332 15.63 -0.76 -7.50
C TRP A 332 16.38 -1.52 -8.59
N GLY A 333 15.69 -2.22 -9.48
CA GLY A 333 16.31 -2.97 -10.56
C GLY A 333 17.09 -4.17 -10.03
N MET A 334 16.38 -5.07 -9.35
CA MET A 334 16.92 -6.37 -8.93
C MET A 334 15.88 -7.45 -9.16
N PRO A 335 16.29 -8.71 -9.42
CA PRO A 335 15.35 -9.82 -9.47
C PRO A 335 14.70 -10.03 -8.12
N VAL A 336 13.38 -10.31 -8.12
CA VAL A 336 12.58 -10.45 -6.91
C VAL A 336 12.06 -11.86 -6.76
N LEU A 337 12.45 -12.54 -5.69
CA LEU A 337 11.99 -13.87 -5.33
C LEU A 337 10.85 -13.79 -4.31
N PHE A 338 9.90 -14.70 -4.40
CA PHE A 338 8.80 -14.80 -3.45
C PHE A 338 8.17 -16.20 -3.46
N GLY A 339 7.48 -16.57 -2.38
CA GLY A 339 6.83 -17.87 -2.23
C GLY A 339 5.57 -18.05 -3.08
N PRO A 340 4.96 -19.26 -3.09
CA PRO A 340 3.93 -19.68 -4.06
C PRO A 340 2.55 -19.04 -3.86
N ASN A 341 2.24 -18.45 -2.69
CA ASN A 341 0.96 -17.80 -2.47
C ASN A 341 0.95 -16.36 -3.05
N ASN A 342 1.12 -16.27 -4.38
CA ASN A 342 1.23 -15.01 -5.11
C ASN A 342 0.18 -14.81 -6.21
N LYS A 343 -0.66 -15.81 -6.50
CA LYS A 343 -1.59 -15.82 -7.65
C LYS A 343 -2.63 -14.70 -7.65
N HIS A 344 -2.97 -14.15 -6.48
CA HIS A 344 -3.93 -13.06 -6.35
C HIS A 344 -3.30 -11.66 -6.46
N PHE A 345 -1.97 -11.59 -6.58
CA PHE A 345 -1.19 -10.36 -6.65
C PHE A 345 -0.78 -10.08 -8.10
N GLN A 346 -1.49 -9.16 -8.76
CA GLN A 346 -1.27 -8.85 -10.18
C GLN A 346 0.16 -8.35 -10.46
N GLU A 347 0.73 -7.59 -9.54
CA GLU A 347 2.10 -7.10 -9.63
C GLU A 347 3.13 -8.23 -9.62
N ALA A 348 2.92 -9.28 -8.82
CA ALA A 348 3.79 -10.45 -8.81
C ALA A 348 3.66 -11.28 -10.10
N GLN A 349 2.41 -11.51 -10.56
CA GLN A 349 2.17 -12.19 -11.83
C GLN A 349 2.76 -11.42 -13.02
N GLY A 350 2.67 -10.10 -12.99
CA GLY A 350 3.30 -9.23 -13.99
C GLY A 350 4.82 -9.31 -13.98
N LEU A 351 5.44 -9.32 -12.80
CA LEU A 351 6.89 -9.51 -12.65
C LEU A 351 7.35 -10.89 -13.14
N ILE A 352 6.59 -11.97 -12.87
CA ILE A 352 6.88 -13.31 -13.39
C ILE A 352 6.81 -13.29 -14.93
N ALA A 353 5.75 -12.76 -15.50
CA ALA A 353 5.58 -12.66 -16.95
C ALA A 353 6.70 -11.82 -17.61
N ALA A 354 7.17 -10.77 -16.93
CA ALA A 354 8.30 -9.97 -17.37
C ALA A 354 9.66 -10.63 -17.13
N GLN A 355 9.72 -11.77 -16.45
CA GLN A 355 10.96 -12.47 -16.05
C GLN A 355 11.88 -11.60 -15.15
N GLY A 356 11.31 -10.70 -14.38
CA GLY A 356 11.95 -9.92 -13.33
C GLY A 356 11.60 -10.41 -11.92
N GLY A 357 10.54 -11.25 -11.79
CA GLY A 357 10.12 -11.91 -10.57
C GLY A 357 10.10 -13.42 -10.70
N PHE A 358 10.36 -14.13 -9.60
CA PHE A 358 10.53 -15.58 -9.58
C PHE A 358 9.80 -16.19 -8.39
N GLU A 359 8.90 -17.14 -8.68
CA GLU A 359 8.29 -17.98 -7.66
C GLU A 359 9.25 -19.06 -7.21
N VAL A 360 9.39 -19.25 -5.90
CA VAL A 360 10.15 -20.33 -5.30
C VAL A 360 9.25 -21.10 -4.34
N SER A 361 9.17 -22.41 -4.51
CA SER A 361 8.25 -23.25 -3.75
C SER A 361 8.96 -24.17 -2.74
N ASP A 362 10.26 -24.41 -2.92
CA ASP A 362 11.07 -25.29 -2.09
C ASP A 362 12.56 -24.93 -2.11
N ASP A 363 13.32 -25.62 -1.27
CA ASP A 363 14.78 -25.44 -1.11
C ASP A 363 15.54 -25.68 -2.42
N ALA A 364 15.14 -26.69 -3.20
CA ALA A 364 15.83 -27.05 -4.44
C ALA A 364 15.63 -25.97 -5.51
N GLY A 365 14.41 -25.48 -5.68
CA GLY A 365 14.09 -24.38 -6.60
C GLY A 365 14.79 -23.09 -6.21
N PHE A 366 14.83 -22.78 -4.90
CA PHE A 366 15.57 -21.62 -4.39
C PHE A 366 17.07 -21.74 -4.69
N ALA A 367 17.67 -22.88 -4.36
CA ALA A 367 19.10 -23.11 -4.59
C ALA A 367 19.47 -23.05 -6.08
N GLN A 368 18.70 -23.72 -6.95
CA GLN A 368 18.91 -23.66 -8.40
C GLN A 368 18.89 -22.24 -8.94
N LEU A 369 17.95 -21.43 -8.50
CA LEU A 369 17.81 -20.04 -8.95
C LEU A 369 18.95 -19.17 -8.43
N MET A 370 19.29 -19.26 -7.14
CA MET A 370 20.39 -18.51 -6.55
C MET A 370 21.76 -18.90 -7.14
N ASP A 371 21.97 -20.19 -7.41
CA ASP A 371 23.15 -20.68 -8.12
C ASP A 371 23.26 -20.07 -9.51
N ARG A 372 22.14 -19.97 -10.22
CA ARG A 372 22.10 -19.34 -11.53
C ARG A 372 22.45 -17.84 -11.44
N PHE A 373 21.88 -17.11 -10.50
CA PHE A 373 22.24 -15.70 -10.26
C PHE A 373 23.70 -15.51 -9.86
N THR A 374 24.28 -16.49 -9.17
CA THR A 374 25.69 -16.45 -8.76
C THR A 374 26.65 -16.71 -9.90
N LYS A 375 26.29 -17.63 -10.83
CA LYS A 375 27.16 -18.13 -11.90
C LYS A 375 26.96 -17.41 -13.24
N ASP A 376 25.76 -16.85 -13.49
CA ASP A 376 25.36 -16.21 -14.74
C ASP A 376 25.02 -14.73 -14.51
N GLU A 377 26.04 -13.90 -14.58
CA GLU A 377 25.91 -12.44 -14.41
C GLU A 377 24.99 -11.82 -15.45
N ALA A 378 24.99 -12.34 -16.70
CA ALA A 378 24.13 -11.83 -17.76
C ALA A 378 22.65 -12.08 -17.42
N PHE A 379 22.30 -13.26 -16.95
CA PHE A 379 20.95 -13.59 -16.52
C PHE A 379 20.49 -12.72 -15.34
N LEU A 380 21.37 -12.48 -14.37
CA LEU A 380 21.05 -11.62 -13.23
C LEU A 380 20.76 -10.18 -13.69
N GLN A 381 21.64 -9.60 -14.53
CA GLN A 381 21.47 -8.23 -15.04
C GLN A 381 20.23 -8.08 -15.92
N GLU A 382 19.94 -9.06 -16.75
CA GLU A 382 18.77 -9.08 -17.60
C GLU A 382 17.47 -9.15 -16.75
N SER A 383 17.43 -10.02 -15.74
CA SER A 383 16.31 -10.14 -14.80
C SER A 383 16.11 -8.85 -14.02
N ALA A 384 17.18 -8.22 -13.56
CA ALA A 384 17.18 -6.93 -12.88
C ALA A 384 16.64 -5.81 -13.76
N GLY A 385 17.10 -5.71 -15.00
CA GLY A 385 16.61 -4.74 -15.97
C GLY A 385 15.12 -4.92 -16.30
N ARG A 386 14.66 -6.17 -16.41
CA ARG A 386 13.25 -6.49 -16.63
C ARG A 386 12.36 -6.12 -15.44
N ALA A 387 12.84 -6.31 -14.22
CA ALA A 387 12.11 -5.88 -13.02
C ALA A 387 11.93 -4.35 -12.98
N ALA A 388 13.01 -3.59 -13.24
CA ALA A 388 12.95 -2.13 -13.32
C ALA A 388 12.01 -1.64 -14.43
N ALA A 389 12.17 -2.17 -15.65
CA ALA A 389 11.35 -1.79 -16.81
C ALA A 389 9.86 -2.11 -16.59
N PHE A 390 9.53 -3.20 -15.90
CA PHE A 390 8.16 -3.52 -15.52
C PHE A 390 7.55 -2.44 -14.64
N VAL A 391 8.27 -1.98 -13.61
CA VAL A 391 7.78 -0.91 -12.73
C VAL A 391 7.64 0.40 -13.51
N GLU A 392 8.65 0.81 -14.26
CA GLU A 392 8.66 2.07 -15.01
C GLU A 392 7.53 2.14 -16.04
N LYS A 393 7.26 1.05 -16.75
CA LYS A 393 6.18 0.96 -17.76
C LYS A 393 4.78 1.21 -17.17
N LEU A 394 4.56 0.86 -15.91
CA LEU A 394 3.24 0.89 -15.26
C LEU A 394 3.02 2.13 -14.38
N THR A 395 3.93 3.09 -14.44
CA THR A 395 3.83 4.37 -13.71
C THR A 395 2.98 5.41 -14.46
N GLY A 396 2.76 6.56 -13.83
CA GLY A 396 2.01 7.68 -14.38
C GLY A 396 0.51 7.64 -14.06
N ALA A 397 0.05 6.71 -13.22
CA ALA A 397 -1.35 6.65 -12.81
C ALA A 397 -1.77 7.92 -12.06
N THR A 398 -0.95 8.40 -11.14
CA THR A 398 -1.19 9.61 -10.37
C THR A 398 -1.34 10.84 -11.25
N GLU A 399 -0.43 11.01 -12.22
CA GLU A 399 -0.44 12.13 -13.14
C GLU A 399 -1.70 12.13 -14.01
N ARG A 400 -2.08 10.96 -14.57
CA ARG A 400 -3.32 10.82 -15.36
C ARG A 400 -4.56 11.20 -14.55
N VAL A 401 -4.67 10.73 -13.29
CA VAL A 401 -5.78 11.12 -12.41
C VAL A 401 -5.77 12.62 -12.15
N LEU A 402 -4.61 13.19 -11.81
CA LEU A 402 -4.47 14.62 -11.53
C LEU A 402 -4.90 15.48 -12.72
N GLN A 403 -4.42 15.17 -13.92
CA GLN A 403 -4.80 15.88 -15.15
C GLN A 403 -6.30 15.80 -15.44
N ALA A 404 -6.91 14.63 -15.20
CA ALA A 404 -8.34 14.44 -15.41
C ALA A 404 -9.22 15.25 -14.44
N VAL A 405 -8.76 15.52 -13.20
CA VAL A 405 -9.53 16.27 -12.18
C VAL A 405 -9.12 17.74 -12.09
N LYS A 406 -8.03 18.13 -12.73
CA LYS A 406 -7.48 19.49 -12.72
C LYS A 406 -8.50 20.56 -13.11
N PRO A 407 -9.33 20.41 -14.18
CA PRO A 407 -10.31 21.41 -14.55
C PRO A 407 -11.34 21.73 -13.43
N GLU A 408 -11.76 20.72 -12.66
CA GLU A 408 -12.67 20.92 -11.53
C GLU A 408 -11.99 21.61 -10.34
N LEU A 409 -10.70 21.31 -10.11
CA LEU A 409 -9.92 21.99 -9.07
C LEU A 409 -9.73 23.48 -9.44
N GLU A 410 -9.36 23.79 -10.68
CA GLU A 410 -9.18 25.15 -11.17
C GLU A 410 -10.49 25.97 -11.15
N LYS A 411 -11.60 25.37 -11.61
CA LYS A 411 -12.92 26.00 -11.57
C LYS A 411 -13.34 26.40 -10.16
N ASN A 412 -13.12 25.50 -9.20
CA ASN A 412 -13.42 25.79 -7.80
C ASN A 412 -12.49 26.85 -7.20
N CYS A 413 -11.29 27.09 -7.77
CA CYS A 413 -10.41 28.19 -7.39
C CYS A 413 -10.95 29.55 -7.87
N GLN A 414 -11.47 29.63 -9.10
CA GLN A 414 -11.95 30.87 -9.74
C GLN A 414 -13.31 31.37 -9.23
N ALA A 415 -14.15 30.49 -8.68
CA ALA A 415 -15.49 30.83 -8.24
C ALA A 415 -15.56 31.78 -7.01
N GLN A 416 -14.42 32.23 -6.47
CA GLN A 416 -14.32 33.14 -5.32
C GLN A 416 -13.39 34.36 -5.56
N SER A 417 -12.81 34.49 -6.75
CA SER A 417 -12.17 35.75 -7.20
C SER A 417 -13.22 36.66 -7.88
#